data_7b9c50e285ad05af7bb1071892175305
#
_entry.id   7b9c50e285ad05af7bb1071892175305
#
_cell.length_a   1.000
_cell.length_b   1.000
_cell.length_c   1.000
_cell.angle_alpha   90.00
_cell.angle_beta   90.00
_cell.angle_gamma   90.00
#
_symmetry.space_group_name_H-M   'P 1'
#
loop_
_entity.id
_entity.type
_entity.pdbx_description
1 polymer ?
#
loop_
_entity_poly.entity_id
_entity_poly.type
_entity_poly.pdbx_seq_one_letter_code
_entity_poly.pdbx_strand_id
1 'polypeptide(L)'
;MMRSTFSGFRLEPRSHLPRHINWTVPIGSFFAALFAGALLLLVTGQNPISVYQRILERAFLDAGSLSGTLIAATPLLFTGLCAAVAFRVGFFNIGGEGQFYIGAIFSSGIALALGRDAQVWIAIPAMIIAGALGGALWAAIPGVLRAYLRTNEIITSLMLNYIAGVIAVYLIFESSSFWRDLEGTGKMFPKGKVIPEVAFWPEYGIGSLVVPFGFVLGIATAAWIAVLQRRTRFGYEMRVVGGAPTTARYAGMRPGRVIVAVAAVSGALAGLGGAASVGNFRHILDPKGMQQSGFGYAGIVVAALARLNPVAVIFVSIIIGGITNAGYALQGPDFPSGLVGILEGLILFCTLGGEVLMRYRVVRTRGVGSNVVGAQ
;
A
#
# COMPACT_ATOMS: atom_id res chain seq x y z
N MET A 1 -20.49 12.73 19.63
CA MET A 1 -20.32 14.15 19.24
C MET A 1 -19.36 14.79 20.24
N MET A 2 -18.04 14.72 20.01
CA MET A 2 -17.02 15.29 20.90
C MET A 2 -16.84 16.78 20.57
N ARG A 3 -17.33 17.66 21.45
CA ARG A 3 -17.03 19.09 21.41
C ARG A 3 -15.73 19.34 22.17
N SER A 4 -14.57 19.25 21.51
CA SER A 4 -13.31 19.69 22.10
C SER A 4 -13.16 21.19 21.84
N THR A 5 -13.40 22.02 22.85
CA THR A 5 -13.05 23.43 22.90
C THR A 5 -11.61 23.56 23.37
N PHE A 6 -10.66 23.65 22.48
CA PHE A 6 -9.37 24.24 22.77
C PHE A 6 -9.57 25.77 22.79
N SER A 7 -9.17 26.43 23.88
CA SER A 7 -9.23 27.86 24.15
C SER A 7 -9.37 28.75 22.89
N GLY A 8 -10.60 29.14 22.56
CA GLY A 8 -10.87 30.17 21.53
C GLY A 8 -10.96 29.69 20.07
N PHE A 9 -10.74 28.40 19.77
CA PHE A 9 -10.87 27.84 18.42
C PHE A 9 -11.81 26.61 18.42
N ARG A 10 -12.65 26.52 17.39
CA ARG A 10 -13.57 25.41 17.20
C ARG A 10 -13.35 24.80 15.81
N LEU A 11 -13.23 23.46 15.76
CA LEU A 11 -13.21 22.72 14.50
C LEU A 11 -14.65 22.51 14.03
N GLU A 12 -15.00 23.08 12.88
CA GLU A 12 -16.30 22.89 12.24
C GLU A 12 -16.12 22.07 10.95
N PRO A 13 -16.96 21.03 10.73
CA PRO A 13 -16.92 20.32 9.47
C PRO A 13 -17.27 21.25 8.31
N ARG A 14 -16.50 21.16 7.22
CA ARG A 14 -16.76 21.93 6.00
C ARG A 14 -17.94 21.32 5.26
N SER A 15 -18.95 22.14 4.94
CA SER A 15 -20.11 21.72 4.14
C SER A 15 -19.80 21.59 2.65
N HIS A 16 -18.85 22.39 2.13
CA HIS A 16 -18.39 22.36 0.75
C HIS A 16 -16.87 22.45 0.68
N LEU A 17 -16.25 21.59 -0.14
CA LEU A 17 -14.83 21.62 -0.45
C LEU A 17 -14.61 22.40 -1.75
N PRO A 18 -13.95 23.58 -1.70
CA PRO A 18 -13.53 24.27 -2.92
C PRO A 18 -12.62 23.40 -3.77
N ARG A 19 -12.77 23.43 -5.10
CA ARG A 19 -12.00 22.58 -6.02
C ARG A 19 -10.48 22.70 -5.86
N HIS A 20 -9.97 23.91 -5.55
CA HIS A 20 -8.54 24.12 -5.35
C HIS A 20 -7.98 23.38 -4.13
N ILE A 21 -8.73 23.27 -3.02
CA ILE A 21 -8.28 22.56 -1.81
C ILE A 21 -8.01 21.08 -2.10
N ASN A 22 -8.70 20.49 -3.08
CA ASN A 22 -8.52 19.11 -3.48
C ASN A 22 -7.12 18.79 -3.99
N TRP A 23 -6.41 19.77 -4.55
CA TRP A 23 -5.06 19.62 -5.08
C TRP A 23 -4.00 20.29 -4.20
N THR A 24 -4.33 21.45 -3.63
CA THR A 24 -3.36 22.22 -2.81
C THR A 24 -3.01 21.50 -1.51
N VAL A 25 -3.95 20.79 -0.88
CA VAL A 25 -3.66 20.13 0.39
C VAL A 25 -2.77 18.89 0.23
N PRO A 26 -3.01 17.93 -0.68
CA PRO A 26 -2.08 16.81 -0.89
C PRO A 26 -0.68 17.27 -1.30
N ILE A 27 -0.60 18.25 -2.22
CA ILE A 27 0.68 18.81 -2.65
C ILE A 27 1.37 19.54 -1.47
N GLY A 28 0.64 20.36 -0.72
CA GLY A 28 1.17 21.05 0.45
C GLY A 28 1.62 20.06 1.55
N SER A 29 0.89 18.98 1.76
CA SER A 29 1.26 17.93 2.71
C SER A 29 2.54 17.22 2.30
N PHE A 30 2.72 16.95 1.00
CA PHE A 30 3.95 16.36 0.47
C PHE A 30 5.16 17.27 0.71
N PHE A 31 5.04 18.57 0.39
CA PHE A 31 6.11 19.53 0.65
C PHE A 31 6.35 19.76 2.15
N ALA A 32 5.32 19.73 2.97
CA ALA A 32 5.47 19.80 4.42
C ALA A 32 6.25 18.58 4.96
N ALA A 33 6.03 17.39 4.42
CA ALA A 33 6.77 16.20 4.76
C ALA A 33 8.25 16.31 4.35
N LEU A 34 8.53 16.80 3.13
CA LEU A 34 9.89 17.06 2.68
C LEU A 34 10.58 18.10 3.56
N PHE A 35 9.87 19.18 3.96
CA PHE A 35 10.42 20.17 4.88
C PHE A 35 10.74 19.57 6.25
N ALA A 36 9.84 18.75 6.82
CA ALA A 36 10.10 18.05 8.08
C ALA A 36 11.28 17.06 7.94
N GLY A 37 11.38 16.37 6.82
CA GLY A 37 12.52 15.52 6.48
C GLY A 37 13.83 16.31 6.37
N ALA A 38 13.78 17.51 5.77
CA ALA A 38 14.94 18.40 5.69
C ALA A 38 15.45 18.83 7.08
N LEU A 39 14.52 19.17 7.99
CA LEU A 39 14.89 19.47 9.38
C LEU A 39 15.57 18.29 10.07
N LEU A 40 15.04 17.08 9.87
CA LEU A 40 15.65 15.87 10.41
C LEU A 40 17.06 15.63 9.85
N LEU A 41 17.25 15.82 8.54
CA LEU A 41 18.55 15.71 7.88
C LEU A 41 19.55 16.70 8.45
N LEU A 42 19.15 17.95 8.70
CA LEU A 42 20.01 18.96 9.35
C LEU A 42 20.41 18.54 10.75
N VAL A 43 19.49 17.97 11.54
CA VAL A 43 19.79 17.48 12.90
C VAL A 43 20.78 16.31 12.85
N THR A 44 20.76 15.48 11.82
CA THR A 44 21.72 14.37 11.62
C THR A 44 23.04 14.81 10.97
N GLY A 45 23.22 16.13 10.73
CA GLY A 45 24.45 16.67 10.14
C GLY A 45 24.53 16.53 8.62
N GLN A 46 23.43 16.12 7.97
CA GLN A 46 23.37 15.94 6.52
C GLN A 46 22.81 17.22 5.84
N ASN A 47 23.32 17.53 4.64
CA ASN A 47 22.78 18.62 3.84
C ASN A 47 21.50 18.17 3.10
N PRO A 48 20.30 18.72 3.42
CA PRO A 48 19.05 18.27 2.81
C PRO A 48 19.02 18.44 1.30
N ILE A 49 19.62 19.51 0.79
CA ILE A 49 19.60 19.81 -0.65
C ILE A 49 20.38 18.73 -1.41
N SER A 50 21.57 18.37 -0.95
CA SER A 50 22.40 17.35 -1.58
C SER A 50 21.75 15.95 -1.47
N VAL A 51 21.10 15.66 -0.35
CA VAL A 51 20.38 14.38 -0.17
C VAL A 51 19.20 14.30 -1.11
N TYR A 52 18.35 15.33 -1.20
CA TYR A 52 17.19 15.34 -2.11
C TYR A 52 17.60 15.34 -3.57
N GLN A 53 18.68 16.02 -3.94
CA GLN A 53 19.23 15.96 -5.29
C GLN A 53 19.68 14.54 -5.63
N ARG A 54 20.43 13.86 -4.75
CA ARG A 54 20.83 12.45 -4.94
C ARG A 54 19.63 11.52 -5.03
N ILE A 55 18.60 11.73 -4.21
CA ILE A 55 17.34 10.95 -4.31
C ILE A 55 16.71 11.13 -5.69
N LEU A 56 16.63 12.36 -6.19
CA LEU A 56 16.04 12.64 -7.51
C LEU A 56 16.86 12.01 -8.65
N GLU A 57 18.18 12.15 -8.60
CA GLU A 57 19.09 11.54 -9.57
C GLU A 57 18.95 10.02 -9.59
N ARG A 58 19.06 9.37 -8.42
CA ARG A 58 18.96 7.92 -8.28
C ARG A 58 17.57 7.35 -8.51
N ALA A 59 16.51 8.16 -8.36
CA ALA A 59 15.16 7.74 -8.66
C ALA A 59 14.81 7.83 -10.14
N PHE A 60 15.24 8.90 -10.84
CA PHE A 60 14.65 9.24 -12.14
C PHE A 60 15.66 9.66 -13.22
N LEU A 61 16.85 10.17 -12.88
CA LEU A 61 17.73 10.83 -13.83
C LEU A 61 18.91 9.97 -14.28
N ASP A 62 19.44 9.11 -13.41
CA ASP A 62 20.56 8.23 -13.77
C ASP A 62 20.12 7.15 -14.79
N ALA A 63 21.05 6.70 -15.59
CA ALA A 63 20.80 5.63 -16.55
C ALA A 63 20.31 4.36 -15.85
N GLY A 64 19.14 3.86 -16.24
CA GLY A 64 18.53 2.66 -15.65
C GLY A 64 17.78 2.89 -14.32
N SER A 65 17.90 4.06 -13.68
CA SER A 65 17.23 4.32 -12.38
C SER A 65 15.71 4.29 -12.49
N LEU A 66 15.15 4.71 -13.62
CA LEU A 66 13.72 4.62 -13.86
C LEU A 66 13.23 3.16 -13.91
N SER A 67 14.03 2.23 -14.41
CA SER A 67 13.72 0.79 -14.38
C SER A 67 13.63 0.28 -12.93
N GLY A 68 14.62 0.60 -12.10
CA GLY A 68 14.59 0.29 -10.67
C GLY A 68 13.38 0.93 -9.95
N THR A 69 13.04 2.16 -10.33
CA THR A 69 11.84 2.85 -9.82
C THR A 69 10.56 2.11 -10.20
N LEU A 70 10.41 1.62 -11.43
CA LEU A 70 9.23 0.85 -11.84
C LEU A 70 9.15 -0.51 -11.14
N ILE A 71 10.31 -1.15 -10.90
CA ILE A 71 10.37 -2.39 -10.11
C ILE A 71 9.87 -2.13 -8.68
N ALA A 72 10.37 -1.09 -8.00
CA ALA A 72 9.93 -0.73 -6.65
C ALA A 72 8.47 -0.22 -6.61
N ALA A 73 8.02 0.48 -7.66
CA ALA A 73 6.65 0.96 -7.80
C ALA A 73 5.62 -0.17 -8.00
N THR A 74 6.03 -1.32 -8.55
CA THR A 74 5.11 -2.43 -8.85
C THR A 74 4.38 -2.95 -7.61
N PRO A 75 5.05 -3.39 -6.53
CA PRO A 75 4.36 -3.82 -5.30
C PRO A 75 3.58 -2.68 -4.65
N LEU A 76 4.08 -1.44 -4.69
CA LEU A 76 3.39 -0.25 -4.16
C LEU A 76 2.10 0.07 -4.91
N LEU A 77 2.07 -0.14 -6.22
CA LEU A 77 0.87 0.01 -7.05
C LEU A 77 -0.23 -0.97 -6.60
N PHE A 78 0.11 -2.24 -6.43
CA PHE A 78 -0.86 -3.25 -6.01
C PHE A 78 -1.33 -3.05 -4.55
N THR A 79 -0.42 -2.76 -3.63
CA THR A 79 -0.78 -2.52 -2.23
C THR A 79 -1.50 -1.18 -2.04
N GLY A 80 -1.19 -0.17 -2.86
CA GLY A 80 -1.93 1.08 -2.96
C GLY A 80 -3.36 0.88 -3.45
N LEU A 81 -3.55 0.05 -4.49
CA LEU A 81 -4.89 -0.34 -4.96
C LEU A 81 -5.65 -1.14 -3.91
N CYS A 82 -4.98 -2.05 -3.18
CA CYS A 82 -5.54 -2.80 -2.07
C CYS A 82 -6.16 -1.84 -1.03
N ALA A 83 -5.38 -0.89 -0.53
CA ALA A 83 -5.85 0.10 0.45
C ALA A 83 -6.94 1.00 -0.14
N ALA A 84 -6.79 1.48 -1.39
CA ALA A 84 -7.76 2.36 -2.04
C ALA A 84 -9.14 1.71 -2.22
N VAL A 85 -9.19 0.40 -2.51
CA VAL A 85 -10.44 -0.36 -2.65
C VAL A 85 -11.10 -0.56 -1.30
N ALA A 86 -10.36 -1.01 -0.29
CA ALA A 86 -10.89 -1.31 1.04
C ALA A 86 -11.41 -0.06 1.76
N PHE A 87 -10.64 1.02 1.77
CA PHE A 87 -10.99 2.24 2.50
C PHE A 87 -12.22 2.94 1.93
N ARG A 88 -12.54 2.70 0.66
CA ARG A 88 -13.73 3.28 0.03
C ARG A 88 -15.05 2.80 0.63
N VAL A 89 -15.08 1.59 1.19
CA VAL A 89 -16.26 1.03 1.90
C VAL A 89 -16.21 1.30 3.40
N GLY A 90 -15.20 2.03 3.88
CA GLY A 90 -14.97 2.22 5.32
C GLY A 90 -14.42 0.97 6.02
N PHE A 91 -13.85 0.04 5.25
CA PHE A 91 -13.11 -1.11 5.77
C PHE A 91 -11.61 -0.76 5.78
N PHE A 92 -11.08 -0.43 6.95
CA PHE A 92 -9.68 -0.02 7.10
C PHE A 92 -8.76 -1.25 7.13
N ASN A 93 -8.49 -1.81 5.94
CA ASN A 93 -7.59 -2.94 5.77
C ASN A 93 -6.12 -2.49 5.89
N ILE A 94 -5.54 -2.63 7.08
CA ILE A 94 -4.09 -2.46 7.31
C ILE A 94 -3.34 -3.77 7.01
N GLY A 95 -4.08 -4.84 6.68
CA GLY A 95 -3.59 -6.18 6.43
C GLY A 95 -2.86 -6.38 5.10
N GLY A 96 -2.68 -5.31 4.30
CA GLY A 96 -2.04 -5.39 2.99
C GLY A 96 -0.65 -6.01 3.01
N GLU A 97 0.11 -5.84 4.10
CA GLU A 97 1.43 -6.43 4.27
C GLU A 97 1.37 -7.96 4.40
N GLY A 98 0.50 -8.48 5.26
CA GLY A 98 0.33 -9.93 5.44
C GLY A 98 -0.27 -10.59 4.19
N GLN A 99 -1.21 -9.91 3.53
CA GLN A 99 -1.81 -10.36 2.28
C GLN A 99 -0.77 -10.44 1.15
N PHE A 100 0.16 -9.50 1.11
CA PHE A 100 1.32 -9.50 0.22
C PHE A 100 2.23 -10.72 0.50
N TYR A 101 2.55 -11.02 1.78
CA TYR A 101 3.38 -12.18 2.14
C TYR A 101 2.70 -13.49 1.76
N ILE A 102 1.42 -13.67 2.09
CA ILE A 102 0.69 -14.87 1.73
C ILE A 102 0.57 -15.02 0.21
N GLY A 103 0.36 -13.92 -0.52
CA GLY A 103 0.39 -13.92 -1.99
C GLY A 103 1.73 -14.37 -2.55
N ALA A 104 2.85 -13.91 -1.99
CA ALA A 104 4.20 -14.34 -2.36
C ALA A 104 4.44 -15.83 -2.06
N ILE A 105 3.96 -16.33 -0.90
CA ILE A 105 4.05 -17.75 -0.52
C ILE A 105 3.28 -18.62 -1.52
N PHE A 106 2.03 -18.28 -1.81
CA PHE A 106 1.22 -19.06 -2.75
C PHE A 106 1.78 -19.00 -4.17
N SER A 107 2.20 -17.83 -4.63
CA SER A 107 2.78 -17.65 -5.96
C SER A 107 4.09 -18.41 -6.13
N SER A 108 5.03 -18.29 -5.18
CA SER A 108 6.28 -19.04 -5.22
C SER A 108 6.05 -20.56 -5.06
N GLY A 109 5.08 -20.96 -4.22
CA GLY A 109 4.71 -22.36 -4.04
C GLY A 109 4.22 -23.01 -5.32
N ILE A 110 3.33 -22.36 -6.07
CA ILE A 110 2.84 -22.91 -7.34
C ILE A 110 3.94 -22.92 -8.41
N ALA A 111 4.81 -21.90 -8.45
CA ALA A 111 5.96 -21.87 -9.37
C ALA A 111 6.91 -23.05 -9.13
N LEU A 112 7.25 -23.32 -7.87
CA LEU A 112 8.08 -24.47 -7.48
C LEU A 112 7.41 -25.82 -7.75
N ALA A 113 6.08 -25.92 -7.54
CA ALA A 113 5.32 -27.15 -7.78
C ALA A 113 5.21 -27.50 -9.26
N LEU A 114 5.09 -26.51 -10.14
CA LEU A 114 5.05 -26.71 -11.59
C LEU A 114 6.40 -27.18 -12.14
N GLY A 115 7.51 -26.78 -11.50
CA GLY A 115 8.84 -27.22 -11.90
C GLY A 115 9.34 -26.59 -13.20
N ARG A 116 10.49 -27.11 -13.69
CA ARG A 116 11.18 -26.57 -14.89
C ARG A 116 10.54 -26.97 -16.21
N ASP A 117 9.76 -28.05 -16.21
CA ASP A 117 9.14 -28.59 -17.42
C ASP A 117 7.81 -27.90 -17.77
N ALA A 118 7.35 -26.97 -16.92
CA ALA A 118 6.14 -26.21 -17.17
C ALA A 118 6.34 -25.21 -18.31
N GLN A 119 5.24 -24.90 -18.98
CA GLN A 119 5.26 -23.88 -20.06
C GLN A 119 5.02 -22.50 -19.44
N VAL A 120 5.72 -21.46 -19.94
CA VAL A 120 5.64 -20.07 -19.46
C VAL A 120 4.20 -19.56 -19.42
N TRP A 121 3.39 -19.87 -20.43
CA TRP A 121 1.99 -19.46 -20.53
C TRP A 121 1.05 -20.19 -19.53
N ILE A 122 1.52 -21.22 -18.83
CA ILE A 122 0.82 -21.85 -17.68
C ILE A 122 1.39 -21.32 -16.36
N ALA A 123 2.73 -21.24 -16.25
CA ALA A 123 3.40 -20.87 -15.00
C ALA A 123 3.04 -19.45 -14.55
N ILE A 124 3.10 -18.45 -15.44
CA ILE A 124 2.83 -17.06 -15.09
C ILE A 124 1.37 -16.85 -14.67
N PRO A 125 0.34 -17.26 -15.44
CA PRO A 125 -1.05 -17.15 -15.00
C PRO A 125 -1.35 -17.92 -13.71
N ALA A 126 -0.75 -19.09 -13.51
CA ALA A 126 -0.91 -19.86 -12.28
C ALA A 126 -0.35 -19.11 -11.07
N MET A 127 0.82 -18.46 -11.19
CA MET A 127 1.39 -17.60 -10.16
C MET A 127 0.48 -16.40 -9.85
N ILE A 128 -0.05 -15.73 -10.86
CA ILE A 128 -0.96 -14.60 -10.72
C ILE A 128 -2.21 -15.02 -9.96
N ILE A 129 -2.83 -16.12 -10.39
CA ILE A 129 -4.06 -16.64 -9.74
C ILE A 129 -3.78 -17.09 -8.32
N ALA A 130 -2.70 -17.85 -8.09
CA ALA A 130 -2.34 -18.34 -6.76
C ALA A 130 -2.04 -17.17 -5.80
N GLY A 131 -1.27 -16.17 -6.23
CA GLY A 131 -0.98 -14.99 -5.43
C GLY A 131 -2.23 -14.19 -5.10
N ALA A 132 -3.11 -13.95 -6.08
CA ALA A 132 -4.38 -13.27 -5.87
C ALA A 132 -5.29 -14.05 -4.91
N LEU A 133 -5.41 -15.36 -5.05
CA LEU A 133 -6.22 -16.22 -4.18
C LEU A 133 -5.65 -16.26 -2.75
N GLY A 134 -4.34 -16.41 -2.59
CA GLY A 134 -3.70 -16.39 -1.28
C GLY A 134 -3.98 -15.09 -0.52
N GLY A 135 -3.79 -13.95 -1.16
CA GLY A 135 -4.09 -12.63 -0.59
C GLY A 135 -5.59 -12.45 -0.30
N ALA A 136 -6.48 -12.89 -1.22
CA ALA A 136 -7.92 -12.81 -1.04
C ALA A 136 -8.43 -13.64 0.15
N LEU A 137 -7.98 -14.88 0.27
CA LEU A 137 -8.33 -15.77 1.39
C LEU A 137 -7.86 -15.20 2.73
N TRP A 138 -6.64 -14.65 2.77
CA TRP A 138 -6.12 -14.02 3.98
C TRP A 138 -6.91 -12.79 4.39
N ALA A 139 -7.27 -11.93 3.44
CA ALA A 139 -8.08 -10.75 3.69
C ALA A 139 -9.56 -11.07 4.00
N ALA A 140 -10.06 -12.21 3.54
CA ALA A 140 -11.42 -12.64 3.86
C ALA A 140 -11.60 -12.88 5.37
N ILE A 141 -10.54 -13.27 6.10
CA ILE A 141 -10.59 -13.49 7.54
C ILE A 141 -11.05 -12.22 8.28
N PRO A 142 -10.32 -11.08 8.24
CA PRO A 142 -10.75 -9.85 8.90
C PRO A 142 -12.04 -9.29 8.28
N GLY A 143 -12.30 -9.54 6.98
CA GLY A 143 -13.53 -9.16 6.30
C GLY A 143 -14.76 -9.85 6.90
N VAL A 144 -14.70 -11.16 7.12
CA VAL A 144 -15.77 -11.94 7.76
C VAL A 144 -15.95 -11.53 9.22
N LEU A 145 -14.86 -11.42 9.98
CA LEU A 145 -14.88 -11.00 11.37
C LEU A 145 -15.54 -9.61 11.52
N ARG A 146 -15.22 -8.66 10.65
CA ARG A 146 -15.83 -7.33 10.63
C ARG A 146 -17.31 -7.39 10.26
N ALA A 147 -17.65 -8.15 9.20
CA ALA A 147 -19.00 -8.17 8.64
C ALA A 147 -20.03 -8.82 9.58
N TYR A 148 -19.67 -9.90 10.24
CA TYR A 148 -20.59 -10.73 11.01
C TYR A 148 -20.39 -10.64 12.53
N LEU A 149 -19.15 -10.50 13.01
CA LEU A 149 -18.82 -10.40 14.43
C LEU A 149 -18.57 -8.96 14.90
N ARG A 150 -18.58 -7.99 13.97
CA ARG A 150 -18.36 -6.55 14.26
C ARG A 150 -17.04 -6.27 14.98
N THR A 151 -16.03 -7.10 14.74
CA THR A 151 -14.70 -6.88 15.31
C THR A 151 -14.04 -5.64 14.72
N ASN A 152 -13.00 -5.13 15.37
CA ASN A 152 -12.18 -4.05 14.84
C ASN A 152 -11.26 -4.59 13.74
N GLU A 153 -11.52 -4.21 12.49
CA GLU A 153 -10.77 -4.65 11.31
C GLU A 153 -9.31 -4.18 11.31
N ILE A 154 -9.02 -3.05 11.93
CA ILE A 154 -7.66 -2.51 12.05
C ILE A 154 -6.80 -3.46 12.88
N ILE A 155 -7.30 -3.85 14.06
CA ILE A 155 -6.59 -4.74 14.97
C ILE A 155 -6.45 -6.13 14.36
N THR A 156 -7.55 -6.70 13.82
CA THR A 156 -7.52 -8.06 13.26
C THR A 156 -6.62 -8.17 12.06
N SER A 157 -6.65 -7.18 11.13
CA SER A 157 -5.78 -7.19 9.96
C SER A 157 -4.31 -6.96 10.32
N LEU A 158 -4.02 -6.11 11.31
CA LEU A 158 -2.66 -5.88 11.80
C LEU A 158 -2.07 -7.14 12.47
N MET A 159 -2.86 -7.84 13.29
CA MET A 159 -2.41 -9.11 13.90
C MET A 159 -2.13 -10.18 12.83
N LEU A 160 -2.94 -10.23 11.78
CA LEU A 160 -2.72 -11.14 10.67
C LEU A 160 -1.47 -10.79 9.85
N ASN A 161 -1.03 -9.52 9.79
CA ASN A 161 0.27 -9.16 9.22
C ASN A 161 1.41 -9.83 9.98
N TYR A 162 1.37 -9.74 11.30
CA TYR A 162 2.39 -10.37 12.15
C TYR A 162 2.42 -11.89 11.95
N ILE A 163 1.25 -12.55 11.96
CA ILE A 163 1.14 -14.00 11.74
C ILE A 163 1.70 -14.38 10.35
N ALA A 164 1.32 -13.65 9.28
CA ALA A 164 1.82 -13.91 7.94
C ALA A 164 3.34 -13.76 7.84
N GLY A 165 3.91 -12.74 8.51
CA GLY A 165 5.35 -12.53 8.59
C GLY A 165 6.07 -13.68 9.30
N VAL A 166 5.52 -14.15 10.43
CA VAL A 166 6.06 -15.30 11.16
C VAL A 166 5.98 -16.59 10.33
N ILE A 167 4.86 -16.82 9.62
CA ILE A 167 4.73 -17.96 8.70
C ILE A 167 5.82 -17.91 7.63
N ALA A 168 6.02 -16.77 6.98
CA ALA A 168 7.04 -16.63 5.94
C ALA A 168 8.46 -16.91 6.49
N VAL A 169 8.78 -16.38 7.67
CA VAL A 169 10.06 -16.63 8.35
C VAL A 169 10.21 -18.11 8.71
N TYR A 170 9.19 -18.72 9.29
CA TYR A 170 9.18 -20.14 9.66
C TYR A 170 9.46 -21.04 8.46
N LEU A 171 8.83 -20.78 7.31
CA LEU A 171 9.00 -21.58 6.10
C LEU A 171 10.46 -21.59 5.60
N ILE A 172 11.22 -20.54 5.81
CA ILE A 172 12.58 -20.40 5.26
C ILE A 172 13.65 -20.69 6.32
N PHE A 173 13.48 -20.20 7.55
CA PHE A 173 14.55 -20.21 8.55
C PHE A 173 14.43 -21.31 9.59
N GLU A 174 13.20 -21.71 9.97
CA GLU A 174 12.96 -22.61 11.09
C GLU A 174 12.54 -24.02 10.66
N SER A 175 12.21 -24.23 9.38
CA SER A 175 11.74 -25.51 8.87
C SER A 175 12.54 -26.00 7.66
N SER A 176 12.50 -27.30 7.39
CA SER A 176 12.93 -27.90 6.11
C SER A 176 11.78 -27.91 5.10
N SER A 177 11.13 -26.75 4.93
CA SER A 177 9.94 -26.64 4.10
C SER A 177 10.23 -26.81 2.61
N PHE A 178 9.15 -26.99 1.84
CA PHE A 178 9.19 -27.03 0.38
C PHE A 178 9.82 -25.77 -0.26
N TRP A 179 9.68 -24.60 0.38
CA TRP A 179 10.22 -23.31 -0.11
C TRP A 179 11.70 -23.10 0.21
N ARG A 180 12.25 -23.80 1.24
CA ARG A 180 13.63 -23.62 1.67
C ARG A 180 14.60 -24.32 0.73
N ASP A 181 15.67 -23.62 0.34
CA ASP A 181 16.81 -24.22 -0.33
C ASP A 181 17.64 -25.04 0.68
N LEU A 182 17.73 -26.35 0.46
CA LEU A 182 18.48 -27.28 1.30
C LEU A 182 19.79 -27.74 0.64
N GLU A 183 20.15 -27.16 -0.51
CA GLU A 183 21.31 -27.53 -1.30
C GLU A 183 22.35 -26.40 -1.31
N GLY A 184 23.60 -26.73 -1.58
CA GLY A 184 24.69 -25.76 -1.75
C GLY A 184 24.81 -24.75 -0.60
N THR A 185 24.83 -23.47 -0.94
CA THR A 185 24.93 -22.37 0.03
C THR A 185 23.68 -22.20 0.91
N GLY A 186 22.51 -22.64 0.45
CA GLY A 186 21.25 -22.61 1.21
C GLY A 186 21.26 -23.51 2.45
N LYS A 187 22.15 -24.51 2.48
CA LYS A 187 22.37 -25.36 3.65
C LYS A 187 23.03 -24.60 4.81
N MET A 188 23.97 -23.70 4.51
CA MET A 188 24.68 -22.89 5.51
C MET A 188 23.96 -21.56 5.81
N PHE A 189 23.42 -20.94 4.77
CA PHE A 189 22.69 -19.67 4.86
C PHE A 189 21.25 -19.86 4.39
N PRO A 190 20.27 -20.00 5.32
CA PRO A 190 18.88 -20.25 4.96
C PRO A 190 18.33 -19.20 4.01
N LYS A 191 17.88 -19.66 2.84
CA LYS A 191 17.25 -18.85 1.79
C LYS A 191 16.13 -19.64 1.11
N GLY A 192 15.25 -18.91 0.42
CA GLY A 192 14.22 -19.54 -0.42
C GLY A 192 14.83 -20.20 -1.67
N LYS A 193 14.20 -21.27 -2.15
CA LYS A 193 14.53 -21.86 -3.45
C LYS A 193 14.25 -20.82 -4.54
N VAL A 194 15.15 -20.78 -5.54
CA VAL A 194 14.92 -20.01 -6.77
C VAL A 194 13.78 -20.69 -7.54
N ILE A 195 12.76 -19.90 -7.92
CA ILE A 195 11.69 -20.42 -8.78
C ILE A 195 12.27 -20.78 -10.16
N PRO A 196 11.67 -21.72 -10.91
CA PRO A 196 12.11 -22.06 -12.25
C PRO A 196 12.11 -20.84 -13.18
N GLU A 197 13.09 -20.77 -14.12
CA GLU A 197 13.19 -19.65 -15.06
C GLU A 197 11.94 -19.47 -15.92
N VAL A 198 11.22 -20.55 -16.22
CA VAL A 198 9.92 -20.52 -16.92
C VAL A 198 8.83 -19.76 -16.16
N ALA A 199 9.02 -19.54 -14.86
CA ALA A 199 8.14 -18.77 -13.97
C ALA A 199 8.61 -17.34 -13.77
N PHE A 200 9.72 -16.91 -14.36
CA PHE A 200 10.16 -15.51 -14.37
C PHE A 200 9.22 -14.69 -15.23
N TRP A 201 8.76 -13.59 -14.67
CA TRP A 201 7.87 -12.71 -15.41
C TRP A 201 8.67 -11.88 -16.40
N PRO A 202 8.17 -11.69 -17.63
CA PRO A 202 8.90 -10.99 -18.67
C PRO A 202 9.16 -9.52 -18.31
N GLU A 203 10.24 -9.01 -18.89
CA GLU A 203 10.62 -7.61 -18.82
C GLU A 203 10.66 -7.05 -20.24
N TYR A 204 10.15 -5.84 -20.41
CA TYR A 204 10.07 -5.18 -21.72
C TYR A 204 11.10 -4.07 -21.80
N GLY A 205 12.12 -4.25 -22.65
CA GLY A 205 13.14 -3.24 -22.94
C GLY A 205 12.66 -2.21 -23.95
N ILE A 206 12.66 -0.93 -23.56
CA ILE A 206 12.38 0.22 -24.44
C ILE A 206 13.59 1.15 -24.37
N GLY A 207 14.59 0.94 -25.24
CA GLY A 207 15.88 1.62 -25.14
C GLY A 207 16.61 1.24 -23.85
N SER A 208 16.94 2.23 -23.02
CA SER A 208 17.56 2.01 -21.69
C SER A 208 16.55 1.72 -20.57
N LEU A 209 15.25 1.83 -20.85
CA LEU A 209 14.19 1.59 -19.88
C LEU A 209 13.75 0.13 -19.95
N VAL A 210 13.76 -0.53 -18.79
CA VAL A 210 13.18 -1.87 -18.60
C VAL A 210 11.88 -1.74 -17.81
N VAL A 211 10.78 -2.16 -18.40
CA VAL A 211 9.44 -2.14 -17.80
C VAL A 211 9.08 -3.56 -17.35
N PRO A 212 8.92 -3.83 -16.04
CA PRO A 212 8.54 -5.16 -15.59
C PRO A 212 7.08 -5.47 -15.93
N PHE A 213 6.78 -6.70 -16.32
CA PHE A 213 5.42 -7.16 -16.62
C PHE A 213 4.44 -6.90 -15.46
N GLY A 214 4.90 -7.06 -14.22
CA GLY A 214 4.08 -6.77 -13.04
C GLY A 214 3.59 -5.32 -13.00
N PHE A 215 4.39 -4.35 -13.48
CA PHE A 215 3.97 -2.96 -13.56
C PHE A 215 2.87 -2.76 -14.62
N VAL A 216 3.01 -3.39 -15.79
CA VAL A 216 1.99 -3.37 -16.85
C VAL A 216 0.69 -4.02 -16.34
N LEU A 217 0.79 -5.16 -15.66
CA LEU A 217 -0.35 -5.83 -15.03
C LEU A 217 -0.99 -4.94 -13.96
N GLY A 218 -0.18 -4.20 -13.20
CA GLY A 218 -0.64 -3.24 -12.19
C GLY A 218 -1.45 -2.10 -12.81
N ILE A 219 -0.99 -1.53 -13.95
CA ILE A 219 -1.75 -0.50 -14.69
C ILE A 219 -3.08 -1.08 -15.20
N ALA A 220 -3.06 -2.26 -15.80
CA ALA A 220 -4.27 -2.93 -16.27
C ALA A 220 -5.26 -3.19 -15.12
N THR A 221 -4.74 -3.62 -13.98
CA THR A 221 -5.53 -3.84 -12.76
C THR A 221 -6.10 -2.53 -12.21
N ALA A 222 -5.33 -1.44 -12.21
CA ALA A 222 -5.80 -0.12 -11.80
C ALA A 222 -6.94 0.38 -12.71
N ALA A 223 -6.80 0.20 -14.01
CA ALA A 223 -7.84 0.52 -14.99
C ALA A 223 -9.11 -0.33 -14.76
N TRP A 224 -8.94 -1.62 -14.53
CA TRP A 224 -10.04 -2.53 -14.22
C TRP A 224 -10.78 -2.12 -12.94
N ILE A 225 -10.06 -1.79 -11.86
CA ILE A 225 -10.64 -1.30 -10.61
C ILE A 225 -11.37 0.04 -10.83
N ALA A 226 -10.81 0.94 -11.66
CA ALA A 226 -11.46 2.21 -11.97
C ALA A 226 -12.81 1.99 -12.69
N VAL A 227 -12.85 1.06 -13.65
CA VAL A 227 -14.09 0.66 -14.35
C VAL A 227 -15.07 -0.01 -13.38
N LEU A 228 -14.60 -0.99 -12.60
CA LEU A 228 -15.40 -1.71 -11.60
C LEU A 228 -16.07 -0.73 -10.63
N GLN A 229 -15.32 0.24 -10.11
CA GLN A 229 -15.86 1.23 -9.17
C GLN A 229 -16.84 2.22 -9.81
N ARG A 230 -16.66 2.59 -11.10
CA ARG A 230 -17.46 3.64 -11.76
C ARG A 230 -18.64 3.09 -12.53
N ARG A 231 -18.51 1.91 -13.15
CA ARG A 231 -19.43 1.40 -14.17
C ARG A 231 -20.22 0.15 -13.74
N THR A 232 -19.94 -0.47 -12.58
CA THR A 232 -20.62 -1.70 -12.17
C THR A 232 -21.56 -1.48 -10.98
N ARG A 233 -22.53 -2.41 -10.85
CA ARG A 233 -23.43 -2.50 -9.70
C ARG A 233 -22.64 -2.67 -8.39
N PHE A 234 -21.59 -3.49 -8.40
CA PHE A 234 -20.74 -3.70 -7.24
C PHE A 234 -20.06 -2.39 -6.78
N GLY A 235 -19.52 -1.58 -7.73
CA GLY A 235 -18.96 -0.27 -7.40
C GLY A 235 -19.99 0.71 -6.86
N TYR A 236 -21.27 0.62 -7.30
CA TYR A 236 -22.35 1.39 -6.70
C TYR A 236 -22.63 0.95 -5.26
N GLU A 237 -22.75 -0.36 -5.01
CA GLU A 237 -22.95 -0.93 -3.67
C GLU A 237 -21.82 -0.55 -2.72
N MET A 238 -20.55 -0.57 -3.18
CA MET A 238 -19.41 -0.11 -2.41
C MET A 238 -19.57 1.34 -1.93
N ARG A 239 -20.01 2.25 -2.81
CA ARG A 239 -20.19 3.67 -2.45
C ARG A 239 -21.32 3.87 -1.44
N VAL A 240 -22.44 3.17 -1.62
CA VAL A 240 -23.61 3.29 -0.74
C VAL A 240 -23.30 2.70 0.64
N VAL A 241 -22.70 1.51 0.68
CA VAL A 241 -22.31 0.85 1.95
C VAL A 241 -21.27 1.67 2.70
N GLY A 242 -20.29 2.25 2.00
CA GLY A 242 -19.24 3.08 2.63
C GLY A 242 -19.77 4.42 3.16
N GLY A 243 -20.74 5.04 2.46
CA GLY A 243 -21.31 6.33 2.87
C GLY A 243 -22.43 6.24 3.88
N ALA A 244 -23.31 5.23 3.75
CA ALA A 244 -24.53 5.10 4.55
C ALA A 244 -24.96 3.62 4.69
N PRO A 245 -24.30 2.82 5.53
CA PRO A 245 -24.56 1.38 5.64
C PRO A 245 -25.99 1.05 6.09
N THR A 246 -26.61 1.92 6.87
CA THR A 246 -28.02 1.77 7.29
C THR A 246 -28.97 1.95 6.11
N THR A 247 -28.77 3.00 5.31
CA THR A 247 -29.55 3.26 4.10
C THR A 247 -29.39 2.12 3.07
N ALA A 248 -28.17 1.56 2.94
CA ALA A 248 -27.92 0.40 2.10
C ALA A 248 -28.82 -0.79 2.48
N ARG A 249 -29.01 -1.05 3.77
CA ARG A 249 -29.90 -2.13 4.26
C ARG A 249 -31.35 -1.86 3.89
N TYR A 250 -31.84 -0.64 4.07
CA TYR A 250 -33.20 -0.27 3.69
C TYR A 250 -33.46 -0.43 2.17
N ALA A 251 -32.43 -0.19 1.36
CA ALA A 251 -32.44 -0.41 -0.08
C ALA A 251 -32.27 -1.89 -0.51
N GLY A 252 -32.35 -2.85 0.44
CA GLY A 252 -32.22 -4.27 0.16
C GLY A 252 -30.82 -4.79 -0.09
N MET A 253 -29.78 -3.95 0.06
CA MET A 253 -28.40 -4.38 -0.06
C MET A 253 -27.99 -5.20 1.17
N ARG A 254 -26.94 -6.00 1.02
CA ARG A 254 -26.35 -6.81 2.11
C ARG A 254 -24.95 -6.31 2.47
N PRO A 255 -24.80 -5.28 3.34
CA PRO A 255 -23.52 -4.66 3.63
C PRO A 255 -22.42 -5.65 4.05
N GLY A 256 -22.76 -6.69 4.82
CA GLY A 256 -21.79 -7.71 5.23
C GLY A 256 -21.18 -8.45 4.04
N ARG A 257 -21.97 -8.82 3.03
CA ARG A 257 -21.46 -9.47 1.82
C ARG A 257 -20.55 -8.53 1.01
N VAL A 258 -20.94 -7.25 0.91
CA VAL A 258 -20.14 -6.24 0.22
C VAL A 258 -18.79 -6.05 0.91
N ILE A 259 -18.77 -5.97 2.25
CA ILE A 259 -17.51 -5.84 3.02
C ILE A 259 -16.62 -7.05 2.79
N VAL A 260 -17.13 -8.28 2.87
CA VAL A 260 -16.32 -9.50 2.63
C VAL A 260 -15.78 -9.55 1.20
N ALA A 261 -16.63 -9.23 0.20
CA ALA A 261 -16.20 -9.20 -1.19
C ALA A 261 -15.12 -8.14 -1.44
N VAL A 262 -15.28 -6.95 -0.86
CA VAL A 262 -14.29 -5.87 -0.94
C VAL A 262 -13.00 -6.26 -0.24
N ALA A 263 -13.07 -6.90 0.93
CA ALA A 263 -11.90 -7.42 1.63
C ALA A 263 -11.15 -8.43 0.75
N ALA A 264 -11.87 -9.39 0.14
CA ALA A 264 -11.27 -10.38 -0.75
C ALA A 264 -10.61 -9.73 -1.99
N VAL A 265 -11.29 -8.79 -2.66
CA VAL A 265 -10.71 -8.05 -3.80
C VAL A 265 -9.48 -7.25 -3.36
N SER A 266 -9.57 -6.56 -2.23
CA SER A 266 -8.44 -5.81 -1.63
C SER A 266 -7.25 -6.74 -1.38
N GLY A 267 -7.48 -7.90 -0.74
CA GLY A 267 -6.43 -8.88 -0.48
C GLY A 267 -5.85 -9.51 -1.75
N ALA A 268 -6.70 -9.77 -2.76
CA ALA A 268 -6.24 -10.25 -4.05
C ALA A 268 -5.23 -9.27 -4.69
N LEU A 269 -5.50 -7.97 -4.60
CA LEU A 269 -4.60 -6.93 -5.10
C LEU A 269 -3.26 -6.95 -4.38
N ALA A 270 -3.25 -7.01 -3.04
CA ALA A 270 -2.00 -7.12 -2.28
C ALA A 270 -1.25 -8.42 -2.59
N GLY A 271 -1.97 -9.53 -2.73
CA GLY A 271 -1.41 -10.83 -3.12
C GLY A 271 -0.80 -10.83 -4.51
N LEU A 272 -1.38 -10.09 -5.47
CA LEU A 272 -0.78 -9.84 -6.78
C LEU A 272 0.53 -9.07 -6.66
N GLY A 273 0.62 -8.10 -5.75
CA GLY A 273 1.88 -7.41 -5.42
C GLY A 273 2.95 -8.39 -4.95
N GLY A 274 2.58 -9.34 -4.06
CA GLY A 274 3.46 -10.40 -3.60
C GLY A 274 3.92 -11.32 -4.74
N ALA A 275 3.00 -11.72 -5.62
CA ALA A 275 3.30 -12.52 -6.81
C ALA A 275 4.26 -11.78 -7.75
N ALA A 276 4.02 -10.50 -8.01
CA ALA A 276 4.89 -9.66 -8.84
C ALA A 276 6.28 -9.50 -8.24
N SER A 277 6.39 -9.37 -6.91
CA SER A 277 7.67 -9.30 -6.22
C SER A 277 8.50 -10.57 -6.42
N VAL A 278 7.87 -11.75 -6.37
CA VAL A 278 8.54 -13.02 -6.63
C VAL A 278 8.85 -13.20 -8.11
N GLY A 279 7.89 -12.89 -8.99
CA GLY A 279 8.01 -13.14 -10.43
C GLY A 279 8.99 -12.23 -11.15
N ASN A 280 8.99 -10.91 -10.85
CA ASN A 280 9.81 -9.92 -11.56
C ASN A 280 11.14 -9.60 -10.90
N PHE A 281 11.26 -9.74 -9.57
CA PHE A 281 12.39 -9.11 -8.89
C PHE A 281 13.19 -10.08 -8.04
N ARG A 282 12.53 -10.79 -7.11
CA ARG A 282 13.27 -11.60 -6.12
C ARG A 282 13.60 -12.99 -6.61
N HIS A 283 12.74 -13.57 -7.40
CA HIS A 283 12.79 -14.96 -7.89
C HIS A 283 12.91 -16.04 -6.79
N ILE A 284 12.75 -15.60 -5.53
CA ILE A 284 12.75 -16.46 -4.33
C ILE A 284 11.69 -15.97 -3.34
N LEU A 285 11.27 -16.81 -2.42
CA LEU A 285 10.57 -16.36 -1.22
C LEU A 285 11.60 -15.80 -0.23
N ASP A 286 11.61 -14.48 -0.07
CA ASP A 286 12.56 -13.75 0.79
C ASP A 286 11.84 -12.99 1.91
N PRO A 287 11.58 -13.65 3.07
CA PRO A 287 10.85 -13.04 4.17
C PRO A 287 11.50 -11.78 4.72
N LYS A 288 12.84 -11.79 4.88
CA LYS A 288 13.57 -10.65 5.46
C LYS A 288 13.51 -9.44 4.56
N GLY A 289 13.78 -9.61 3.27
CA GLY A 289 13.72 -8.53 2.31
C GLY A 289 12.30 -7.99 2.11
N MET A 290 11.26 -8.85 2.20
CA MET A 290 9.87 -8.40 2.15
C MET A 290 9.50 -7.58 3.40
N GLN A 291 9.88 -8.02 4.60
CA GLN A 291 9.65 -7.28 5.85
C GLN A 291 10.37 -5.93 5.87
N GLN A 292 11.61 -5.89 5.38
CA GLN A 292 12.38 -4.65 5.30
C GLN A 292 11.77 -3.64 4.33
N SER A 293 11.14 -4.13 3.26
CA SER A 293 10.51 -3.26 2.25
C SER A 293 9.23 -2.59 2.74
N GLY A 294 8.42 -3.25 3.57
CA GLY A 294 7.18 -2.71 4.14
C GLY A 294 6.15 -2.23 3.11
N PHE A 295 6.10 -2.85 1.93
CA PHE A 295 5.30 -2.39 0.80
C PHE A 295 3.80 -2.30 1.09
N GLY A 296 3.27 -3.14 1.98
CA GLY A 296 1.86 -3.07 2.36
C GLY A 296 1.53 -1.82 3.17
N TYR A 297 2.43 -1.40 4.05
CA TYR A 297 2.29 -0.16 4.82
C TYR A 297 2.49 1.07 3.95
N ALA A 298 3.53 1.08 3.11
CA ALA A 298 3.78 2.15 2.15
C ALA A 298 2.63 2.28 1.13
N GLY A 299 1.94 1.19 0.78
CA GLY A 299 0.73 1.21 -0.04
C GLY A 299 -0.41 2.04 0.56
N ILE A 300 -0.51 2.12 1.89
CA ILE A 300 -1.49 3.00 2.57
C ILE A 300 -1.16 4.47 2.28
N VAL A 301 0.13 4.83 2.30
CA VAL A 301 0.61 6.17 1.95
C VAL A 301 0.23 6.50 0.51
N VAL A 302 0.51 5.57 -0.40
CA VAL A 302 0.15 5.69 -1.83
C VAL A 302 -1.35 5.91 -2.01
N ALA A 303 -2.20 5.11 -1.34
CA ALA A 303 -3.65 5.25 -1.41
C ALA A 303 -4.15 6.58 -0.85
N ALA A 304 -3.56 7.05 0.25
CA ALA A 304 -3.91 8.32 0.89
C ALA A 304 -3.56 9.51 0.00
N LEU A 305 -2.33 9.57 -0.54
CA LEU A 305 -1.90 10.60 -1.48
C LEU A 305 -2.73 10.59 -2.77
N ALA A 306 -3.06 9.40 -3.28
CA ALA A 306 -3.92 9.21 -4.45
C ALA A 306 -5.40 9.49 -4.16
N ARG A 307 -5.79 9.80 -2.90
CA ARG A 307 -7.17 10.04 -2.48
C ARG A 307 -8.12 8.91 -2.89
N LEU A 308 -7.66 7.68 -2.73
CA LEU A 308 -8.38 6.45 -3.08
C LEU A 308 -8.79 6.36 -4.57
N ASN A 309 -8.14 7.12 -5.44
CA ASN A 309 -8.40 7.07 -6.89
C ASN A 309 -7.45 6.07 -7.54
N PRO A 310 -7.95 4.96 -8.14
CA PRO A 310 -7.11 3.92 -8.72
C PRO A 310 -6.14 4.42 -9.80
N VAL A 311 -6.54 5.41 -10.60
CA VAL A 311 -5.67 5.98 -11.63
C VAL A 311 -4.55 6.82 -11.01
N ALA A 312 -4.86 7.61 -9.98
CA ALA A 312 -3.85 8.40 -9.28
C ALA A 312 -2.86 7.51 -8.53
N VAL A 313 -3.27 6.32 -8.07
CA VAL A 313 -2.38 5.34 -7.43
C VAL A 313 -1.19 4.98 -8.33
N ILE A 314 -1.39 4.90 -9.66
CA ILE A 314 -0.31 4.61 -10.62
C ILE A 314 0.81 5.67 -10.51
N PHE A 315 0.46 6.94 -10.56
CA PHE A 315 1.44 8.03 -10.53
C PHE A 315 2.11 8.16 -9.16
N VAL A 316 1.31 8.03 -8.10
CA VAL A 316 1.84 8.12 -6.72
C VAL A 316 2.76 6.93 -6.42
N SER A 317 2.45 5.72 -6.91
CA SER A 317 3.33 4.56 -6.73
C SER A 317 4.68 4.73 -7.43
N ILE A 318 4.74 5.43 -8.57
CA ILE A 318 6.01 5.75 -9.24
C ILE A 318 6.82 6.74 -8.38
N ILE A 319 6.19 7.77 -7.81
CA ILE A 319 6.87 8.76 -6.97
C ILE A 319 7.45 8.10 -5.71
N ILE A 320 6.62 7.35 -4.97
CA ILE A 320 7.07 6.66 -3.75
C ILE A 320 8.06 5.54 -4.10
N GLY A 321 7.83 4.79 -5.18
CA GLY A 321 8.76 3.79 -5.69
C GLY A 321 10.12 4.38 -6.04
N GLY A 322 10.17 5.59 -6.59
CA GLY A 322 11.41 6.33 -6.84
C GLY A 322 12.15 6.65 -5.54
N ILE A 323 11.44 7.12 -4.51
CA ILE A 323 12.04 7.38 -3.19
C ILE A 323 12.59 6.07 -2.60
N THR A 324 11.82 4.99 -2.65
CA THR A 324 12.23 3.67 -2.15
C THR A 324 13.44 3.13 -2.93
N ASN A 325 13.45 3.22 -4.27
CA ASN A 325 14.57 2.80 -5.11
C ASN A 325 15.85 3.60 -4.81
N ALA A 326 15.73 4.92 -4.71
CA ALA A 326 16.86 5.79 -4.34
C ALA A 326 17.39 5.44 -2.94
N GLY A 327 16.49 5.10 -2.01
CA GLY A 327 16.87 4.66 -0.67
C GLY A 327 17.71 3.39 -0.68
N TYR A 328 17.38 2.41 -1.50
CA TYR A 328 18.21 1.21 -1.66
C TYR A 328 19.56 1.53 -2.33
N ALA A 329 19.55 2.38 -3.35
CA ALA A 329 20.75 2.74 -4.09
C ALA A 329 21.74 3.61 -3.28
N LEU A 330 21.23 4.37 -2.31
CA LEU A 330 22.02 5.29 -1.50
C LEU A 330 22.45 4.70 -0.15
N GLN A 331 22.04 3.48 0.21
CA GLN A 331 22.44 2.85 1.47
C GLN A 331 23.96 2.76 1.59
N GLY A 332 24.48 3.32 2.68
CA GLY A 332 25.91 3.37 2.96
C GLY A 332 26.19 4.07 4.29
N PRO A 333 27.47 4.28 4.63
CA PRO A 333 27.84 4.96 5.89
C PRO A 333 27.23 6.34 6.03
N ASP A 334 27.09 7.06 4.91
CA ASP A 334 26.57 8.45 4.88
C ASP A 334 25.03 8.52 4.74
N PHE A 335 24.37 7.39 4.50
CA PHE A 335 22.92 7.36 4.27
C PHE A 335 22.28 6.18 5.04
N PRO A 336 21.80 6.42 6.26
CA PRO A 336 21.20 5.37 7.10
C PRO A 336 20.01 4.69 6.42
N SER A 337 19.94 3.36 6.50
CA SER A 337 18.90 2.55 5.88
C SER A 337 17.46 2.89 6.33
N GLY A 338 17.29 3.47 7.52
CA GLY A 338 15.99 3.88 8.05
C GLY A 338 15.44 5.21 7.51
N LEU A 339 16.27 6.01 6.80
CA LEU A 339 15.88 7.37 6.39
C LEU A 339 14.70 7.36 5.44
N VAL A 340 14.65 6.41 4.50
CA VAL A 340 13.53 6.27 3.55
C VAL A 340 12.23 5.98 4.29
N GLY A 341 12.23 5.04 5.22
CA GLY A 341 11.06 4.73 6.04
C GLY A 341 10.58 5.92 6.86
N ILE A 342 11.52 6.75 7.36
CA ILE A 342 11.18 7.99 8.05
C ILE A 342 10.53 8.99 7.10
N LEU A 343 11.05 9.18 5.89
CA LEU A 343 10.45 10.06 4.87
C LEU A 343 9.04 9.57 4.48
N GLU A 344 8.86 8.28 4.24
CA GLU A 344 7.55 7.68 3.96
C GLU A 344 6.57 7.90 5.14
N GLY A 345 7.02 7.69 6.37
CA GLY A 345 6.25 7.96 7.58
C GLY A 345 5.85 9.44 7.73
N LEU A 346 6.76 10.37 7.45
CA LEU A 346 6.49 11.82 7.46
C LEU A 346 5.48 12.20 6.36
N ILE A 347 5.60 11.61 5.16
CA ILE A 347 4.66 11.83 4.06
C ILE A 347 3.26 11.37 4.49
N LEU A 348 3.14 10.18 5.10
CA LEU A 348 1.86 9.68 5.61
C LEU A 348 1.29 10.59 6.69
N PHE A 349 2.09 10.97 7.68
CA PHE A 349 1.67 11.83 8.78
C PHE A 349 1.17 13.19 8.29
N CYS A 350 1.94 13.85 7.43
CA CYS A 350 1.57 15.14 6.86
C CYS A 350 0.31 15.04 5.96
N THR A 351 0.18 13.93 5.21
CA THR A 351 -1.00 13.71 4.36
C THR A 351 -2.27 13.51 5.19
N LEU A 352 -2.20 12.72 6.26
CA LEU A 352 -3.33 12.54 7.19
C LEU A 352 -3.67 13.83 7.90
N GLY A 353 -2.66 14.62 8.34
CA GLY A 353 -2.87 15.96 8.89
C GLY A 353 -3.56 16.88 7.89
N GLY A 354 -3.14 16.85 6.63
CA GLY A 354 -3.79 17.59 5.54
C GLY A 354 -5.25 17.18 5.33
N GLU A 355 -5.58 15.89 5.42
CA GLU A 355 -6.96 15.42 5.29
C GLU A 355 -7.86 15.98 6.41
N VAL A 356 -7.35 16.09 7.63
CA VAL A 356 -8.07 16.75 8.73
C VAL A 356 -8.36 18.21 8.39
N LEU A 357 -7.38 18.94 7.83
CA LEU A 357 -7.56 20.34 7.40
C LEU A 357 -8.57 20.49 6.25
N MET A 358 -8.71 19.45 5.39
CA MET A 358 -9.74 19.44 4.37
C MET A 358 -11.14 19.22 4.94
N ARG A 359 -11.29 18.31 5.91
CA ARG A 359 -12.59 17.97 6.50
C ARG A 359 -13.11 19.01 7.46
N TYR A 360 -12.22 19.72 8.17
CA TYR A 360 -12.56 20.68 9.21
C TYR A 360 -11.98 22.06 8.88
N ARG A 361 -12.71 23.11 9.29
CA ARG A 361 -12.21 24.47 9.33
C ARG A 361 -12.02 24.91 10.78
N VAL A 362 -10.95 25.61 11.05
CA VAL A 362 -10.72 26.25 12.34
C VAL A 362 -11.51 27.55 12.36
N VAL A 363 -12.50 27.64 13.23
CA VAL A 363 -13.28 28.86 13.44
C VAL A 363 -12.92 29.43 14.81
N ARG A 364 -12.57 30.71 14.84
CA ARG A 364 -12.31 31.40 16.09
C ARG A 364 -13.65 31.65 16.78
N THR A 365 -13.88 31.09 17.94
CA THR A 365 -15.03 31.41 18.78
C THR A 365 -14.82 32.82 19.31
N ARG A 366 -15.54 33.81 18.72
CA ARG A 366 -15.71 35.11 19.41
C ARG A 366 -16.43 34.78 20.71
N GLY A 367 -15.83 35.12 21.83
CA GLY A 367 -16.49 34.99 23.13
C GLY A 367 -17.87 35.68 23.03
N VAL A 368 -18.92 34.88 23.23
CA VAL A 368 -20.25 35.43 23.45
C VAL A 368 -20.10 36.22 24.75
N GLY A 369 -19.98 37.53 24.59
CA GLY A 369 -20.04 38.46 25.71
C GLY A 369 -21.29 38.12 26.55
N SER A 370 -21.09 37.88 27.78
CA SER A 370 -22.12 37.75 28.82
C SER A 370 -22.85 39.09 28.94
N ASN A 371 -23.81 39.31 28.05
CA ASN A 371 -24.83 40.35 28.27
C ASN A 371 -26.14 39.64 28.60
N VAL A 372 -26.22 39.07 29.77
CA VAL A 372 -27.48 38.92 30.48
C VAL A 372 -27.32 39.78 31.73
N VAL A 373 -27.56 41.06 31.54
CA VAL A 373 -27.88 41.98 32.64
C VAL A 373 -29.36 42.31 32.53
N GLY A 374 -30.15 41.90 33.48
CA GLY A 374 -31.25 42.58 34.09
C GLY A 374 -32.41 43.03 33.18
N ALA A 375 -33.52 42.31 33.31
CA ALA A 375 -34.85 42.95 33.28
C ALA A 375 -35.67 42.31 34.40
N GLN A 376 -36.04 43.21 35.26
CA GLN A 376 -36.93 43.01 36.41
C GLN A 376 -38.31 42.43 36.02
#